data_1c5495e76fab0d5e5c9f84596d2a33e2
#
_entry.id   1c5495e76fab0d5e5c9f84596d2a33e2
#
_cell.length_a   1.000
_cell.length_b   1.000
_cell.length_c   1.000
_cell.angle_alpha   90.00
_cell.angle_beta   90.00
_cell.angle_gamma   90.00
#
_symmetry.space_group_name_H-M   'P 1'
#
loop_
_entity.id
_entity.type
_entity.pdbx_description
1 polymer ?
#
loop_
_entity_poly.entity_id
_entity_poly.type
_entity_poly.pdbx_seq_one_letter_code
_entity_poly.pdbx_strand_id
1 'polypeptide(L)'
;FLGRVDDDMLVKVYSNAIAFIYPSRYEGFGIPPLEAQACGCPVVSSLLSSLPEVLGDSALLCDPNDHEALANALFSIISDDKQRKELIKKGYDNVKRFSWERSAERLVEDMLRVINE
;
A
#
# COMPACT_ATOMS: atom_id res chain seq x y z
N PHE A 1 8.97 17.95 8.45
CA PHE A 1 9.90 16.88 8.05
C PHE A 1 10.43 16.17 9.30
N LEU A 2 10.20 14.85 9.39
CA LEU A 2 10.67 14.05 10.54
C LEU A 2 12.08 13.48 10.32
N GLY A 3 12.61 13.56 9.08
CA GLY A 3 13.86 12.91 8.72
C GLY A 3 13.74 11.38 8.78
N ARG A 4 14.86 10.71 9.06
CA ARG A 4 14.88 9.25 9.23
C ARG A 4 14.27 8.91 10.60
N VAL A 5 13.30 8.01 10.60
CA VAL A 5 12.63 7.49 11.81
C VAL A 5 12.90 6.00 11.93
N ASP A 6 12.84 5.49 13.16
CA ASP A 6 12.87 4.04 13.42
C ASP A 6 11.49 3.40 13.19
N ASP A 7 11.44 2.08 13.26
CA ASP A 7 10.21 1.33 12.97
C ASP A 7 9.09 1.64 13.98
N ASP A 8 9.42 1.82 15.25
CA ASP A 8 8.44 2.14 16.30
C ASP A 8 7.79 3.52 16.05
N MET A 9 8.58 4.51 15.63
CA MET A 9 8.08 5.83 15.26
C MET A 9 7.27 5.76 13.98
N LEU A 10 7.70 4.96 12.98
CA LEU A 10 6.99 4.79 11.72
C LEU A 10 5.59 4.21 11.94
N VAL A 11 5.45 3.17 12.78
CA VAL A 11 4.16 2.60 13.18
C VAL A 11 3.27 3.67 13.82
N LYS A 12 3.81 4.50 14.71
CA LYS A 12 3.06 5.60 15.34
C LYS A 12 2.60 6.63 14.32
N VAL A 13 3.45 6.99 13.37
CA VAL A 13 3.10 7.95 12.31
C VAL A 13 1.97 7.39 11.43
N TYR A 14 2.09 6.14 10.94
CA TYR A 14 1.03 5.54 10.14
C TYR A 14 -0.28 5.39 10.91
N SER A 15 -0.23 4.91 12.16
CA SER A 15 -1.44 4.66 12.97
C SER A 15 -2.22 5.93 13.33
N ASN A 16 -1.57 7.10 13.29
CA ASN A 16 -2.19 8.38 13.59
C ASN A 16 -2.41 9.25 12.35
N ALA A 17 -1.98 8.82 11.18
CA ALA A 17 -2.21 9.56 9.94
C ALA A 17 -3.64 9.35 9.43
N ILE A 18 -4.23 10.40 8.88
CA ILE A 18 -5.55 10.34 8.23
C ILE A 18 -5.47 9.56 6.91
N ALA A 19 -4.36 9.72 6.19
CA ALA A 19 -4.06 9.01 4.96
C ALA A 19 -2.55 9.00 4.70
N PHE A 20 -2.09 8.00 3.97
CA PHE A 20 -0.74 7.91 3.43
C PHE A 20 -0.77 8.16 1.92
N ILE A 21 0.02 9.12 1.44
CA ILE A 21 0.11 9.44 0.02
C ILE A 21 1.42 8.90 -0.53
N TYR A 22 1.32 8.09 -1.58
CA TYR A 22 2.47 7.47 -2.23
C TYR A 22 2.37 7.54 -3.77
N PRO A 23 2.52 8.74 -4.38
CA PRO A 23 2.36 8.95 -5.81
C PRO A 23 3.64 8.62 -6.58
N SER A 24 4.19 7.44 -6.37
CA SER A 24 5.42 6.99 -7.03
C SER A 24 5.17 6.71 -8.51
N ARG A 25 6.14 7.06 -9.35
CA ARG A 25 6.09 6.77 -10.79
C ARG A 25 6.59 5.37 -11.13
N TYR A 26 7.49 4.84 -10.33
CA TYR A 26 8.05 3.51 -10.53
C TYR A 26 8.43 2.88 -9.19
N GLU A 27 7.99 1.65 -9.00
CA GLU A 27 8.33 0.82 -7.83
C GLU A 27 8.57 -0.62 -8.28
N GLY A 28 9.52 -1.29 -7.64
CA GLY A 28 9.70 -2.73 -7.81
C GLY A 28 8.54 -3.53 -7.21
N PHE A 29 8.07 -3.11 -6.04
CA PHE A 29 6.94 -3.75 -5.34
C PHE A 29 5.99 -2.73 -4.68
N GLY A 30 6.48 -1.88 -3.79
CA GLY A 30 5.67 -0.89 -3.06
C GLY A 30 5.36 -1.34 -1.63
N ILE A 31 6.40 -1.67 -0.84
CA ILE A 31 6.27 -2.06 0.57
C ILE A 31 5.67 -0.95 1.44
N PRO A 32 6.05 0.34 1.32
CA PRO A 32 5.52 1.38 2.21
C PRO A 32 4.00 1.52 2.23
N PRO A 33 3.27 1.43 1.11
CA PRO A 33 1.81 1.37 1.14
C PRO A 33 1.24 0.19 1.93
N LEU A 34 1.86 -0.99 1.87
CA LEU A 34 1.43 -2.16 2.65
C LEU A 34 1.69 -1.97 4.15
N GLU A 35 2.81 -1.33 4.52
CA GLU A 35 3.10 -0.97 5.91
C GLU A 35 2.04 0.00 6.46
N ALA A 36 1.68 1.02 5.68
CA ALA A 36 0.60 1.94 6.04
C ALA A 36 -0.73 1.21 6.25
N GLN A 37 -1.10 0.31 5.32
CA GLN A 37 -2.31 -0.51 5.43
C GLN A 37 -2.29 -1.42 6.66
N ALA A 38 -1.15 -2.03 6.97
CA ALA A 38 -0.97 -2.86 8.17
C ALA A 38 -1.20 -2.08 9.48
N CYS A 39 -0.93 -0.77 9.46
CA CYS A 39 -1.18 0.14 10.58
C CYS A 39 -2.59 0.78 10.54
N GLY A 40 -3.46 0.37 9.63
CA GLY A 40 -4.82 0.91 9.51
C GLY A 40 -4.86 2.30 8.87
N CYS A 41 -3.84 2.71 8.13
CA CYS A 41 -3.79 3.98 7.43
C CYS A 41 -4.34 3.82 6.00
N PRO A 42 -5.38 4.59 5.60
CA PRO A 42 -5.84 4.62 4.22
C PRO A 42 -4.76 5.12 3.26
N VAL A 43 -4.71 4.55 2.07
CA VAL A 43 -3.66 4.84 1.09
C VAL A 43 -4.24 5.51 -0.16
N VAL A 44 -3.59 6.58 -0.58
CA VAL A 44 -3.70 7.16 -1.93
C VAL A 44 -2.38 6.92 -2.65
N SER A 45 -2.42 6.25 -3.78
CA SER A 45 -1.20 5.83 -4.47
C SER A 45 -1.30 6.01 -5.98
N SER A 46 -0.24 5.61 -6.68
CA SER A 46 -0.17 5.67 -8.13
C SER A 46 -0.85 4.47 -8.78
N LEU A 47 -1.44 4.71 -9.95
CA LEU A 47 -1.95 3.65 -10.84
C LEU A 47 -0.87 3.07 -11.78
N LEU A 48 0.41 3.37 -11.52
CA LEU A 48 1.53 2.95 -12.35
C LEU A 48 2.35 1.82 -11.71
N SER A 49 3.14 1.14 -12.54
CA SER A 49 4.10 0.11 -12.13
C SER A 49 3.43 -1.07 -11.41
N SER A 50 4.01 -1.55 -10.32
CA SER A 50 3.48 -2.67 -9.51
C SER A 50 2.31 -2.29 -8.58
N LEU A 51 2.08 -1.00 -8.35
CA LEU A 51 1.14 -0.53 -7.34
C LEU A 51 -0.31 -0.98 -7.56
N PRO A 52 -0.86 -1.00 -8.79
CA PRO A 52 -2.21 -1.54 -9.02
C PRO A 52 -2.34 -3.03 -8.68
N GLU A 53 -1.32 -3.83 -8.95
CA GLU A 53 -1.29 -5.26 -8.60
C GLU A 53 -1.21 -5.48 -7.10
N VAL A 54 -0.37 -4.68 -6.43
CA VAL A 54 -0.12 -4.80 -4.98
C VAL A 54 -1.29 -4.28 -4.16
N LEU A 55 -1.92 -3.19 -4.57
CA LEU A 55 -2.95 -2.51 -3.77
C LEU A 55 -4.39 -2.82 -4.21
N GLY A 56 -4.61 -3.09 -5.50
CA GLY A 56 -5.96 -3.36 -6.03
C GLY A 56 -6.97 -2.28 -5.63
N ASP A 57 -8.11 -2.71 -5.09
CA ASP A 57 -9.19 -1.85 -4.62
C ASP A 57 -9.05 -1.40 -3.14
N SER A 58 -7.94 -1.76 -2.50
CA SER A 58 -7.65 -1.40 -1.11
C SER A 58 -7.03 0.00 -0.93
N ALA A 59 -6.81 0.71 -2.02
CA ALA A 59 -6.29 2.07 -2.06
C ALA A 59 -6.99 2.88 -3.14
N LEU A 60 -6.93 4.20 -3.05
CA LEU A 60 -7.32 5.09 -4.14
C LEU A 60 -6.12 5.29 -5.07
N LEU A 61 -6.26 4.85 -6.31
CA LEU A 61 -5.19 4.91 -7.32
C LEU A 61 -5.43 6.05 -8.30
N CYS A 62 -4.44 6.92 -8.45
CA CYS A 62 -4.49 8.09 -9.32
C CYS A 62 -3.25 8.15 -10.22
N ASP A 63 -3.34 8.89 -11.31
CA ASP A 63 -2.15 9.29 -12.06
C ASP A 63 -1.28 10.17 -11.16
N PRO A 64 0.01 9.83 -10.92
CA PRO A 64 0.88 10.60 -10.06
C PRO A 64 1.18 12.02 -10.59
N ASN A 65 0.88 12.30 -11.85
CA ASN A 65 1.00 13.64 -12.45
C ASN A 65 -0.29 14.46 -12.37
N ASP A 66 -1.42 13.82 -12.02
CA ASP A 66 -2.70 14.49 -11.85
C ASP A 66 -2.87 14.95 -10.38
N HIS A 67 -2.40 16.14 -10.10
CA HIS A 67 -2.46 16.72 -8.76
C HIS A 67 -3.88 16.95 -8.27
N GLU A 68 -4.82 17.22 -9.18
CA GLU A 68 -6.22 17.43 -8.85
C GLU A 68 -6.87 16.10 -8.44
N ALA A 69 -6.63 15.01 -9.17
CA ALA A 69 -7.10 13.69 -8.80
C ALA A 69 -6.55 13.23 -7.45
N LEU A 70 -5.25 13.47 -7.17
CA LEU A 70 -4.63 13.18 -5.87
C LEU A 70 -5.27 13.98 -4.74
N ALA A 71 -5.51 15.28 -4.94
CA ALA A 71 -6.17 16.14 -3.98
C ALA A 71 -7.62 15.70 -3.70
N ASN A 72 -8.37 15.36 -4.74
CA ASN A 72 -9.74 14.88 -4.62
C ASN A 72 -9.82 13.54 -3.90
N ALA A 73 -8.88 12.61 -4.16
CA ALA A 73 -8.79 11.35 -3.44
C ALA A 73 -8.54 11.55 -1.95
N LEU A 74 -7.63 12.45 -1.58
CA LEU A 74 -7.39 12.81 -0.19
C LEU A 74 -8.62 13.44 0.46
N PHE A 75 -9.23 14.39 -0.22
CA PHE A 75 -10.42 15.08 0.28
C PHE A 75 -11.55 14.08 0.54
N SER A 76 -11.73 13.07 -0.32
CA SER A 76 -12.76 12.04 -0.13
C SER A 76 -12.51 11.21 1.13
N ILE A 77 -11.26 10.86 1.45
CA ILE A 77 -10.91 10.14 2.68
C ILE A 77 -11.20 11.00 3.93
N ILE A 78 -10.95 12.31 3.85
CA ILE A 78 -11.17 13.23 4.97
C ILE A 78 -12.66 13.47 5.20
N SER A 79 -13.44 13.62 4.13
CA SER A 79 -14.85 14.04 4.18
C SER A 79 -15.85 12.89 4.29
N ASP A 80 -15.48 11.67 3.89
CA ASP A 80 -16.34 10.49 3.92
C ASP A 80 -15.79 9.42 4.89
N ASP A 81 -16.32 9.44 6.11
CA ASP A 81 -15.95 8.49 7.17
C ASP A 81 -16.26 7.02 6.79
N LYS A 82 -17.33 6.80 6.02
CA LYS A 82 -17.69 5.46 5.55
C LYS A 82 -16.66 4.93 4.56
N GLN A 83 -16.29 5.73 3.56
CA GLN A 83 -15.25 5.37 2.60
C GLN A 83 -13.91 5.12 3.30
N ARG A 84 -13.54 5.98 4.25
CA ARG A 84 -12.31 5.83 5.02
C ARG A 84 -12.28 4.50 5.77
N LYS A 85 -13.34 4.13 6.49
CA LYS A 85 -13.45 2.86 7.21
C LYS A 85 -13.40 1.66 6.27
N GLU A 86 -14.02 1.75 5.10
CA GLU A 86 -13.98 0.70 4.09
C GLU A 86 -12.56 0.49 3.55
N LEU A 87 -11.83 1.57 3.25
CA LEU A 87 -10.43 1.49 2.82
C LEU A 87 -9.52 0.88 3.90
N ILE A 88 -9.73 1.21 5.17
CA ILE A 88 -8.97 0.61 6.28
C ILE A 88 -9.21 -0.90 6.32
N LYS A 89 -10.48 -1.34 6.24
CA LYS A 89 -10.84 -2.76 6.23
C LYS A 89 -10.22 -3.49 5.05
N LYS A 90 -10.36 -2.95 3.84
CA LYS A 90 -9.76 -3.51 2.63
C LYS A 90 -8.23 -3.55 2.72
N GLY A 91 -7.62 -2.54 3.33
CA GLY A 91 -6.17 -2.49 3.56
C GLY A 91 -5.70 -3.65 4.44
N TYR A 92 -6.35 -3.91 5.56
CA TYR A 92 -6.05 -5.05 6.43
C TYR A 92 -6.20 -6.39 5.69
N ASP A 93 -7.25 -6.55 4.89
CA ASP A 93 -7.46 -7.78 4.11
C ASP A 93 -6.41 -7.93 3.00
N ASN A 94 -6.02 -6.83 2.36
CA ASN A 94 -4.99 -6.83 1.33
C ASN A 94 -3.63 -7.27 1.88
N VAL A 95 -3.21 -6.78 3.04
CA VAL A 95 -1.92 -7.12 3.65
C VAL A 95 -1.79 -8.62 3.91
N LYS A 96 -2.89 -9.32 4.23
CA LYS A 96 -2.90 -10.79 4.44
C LYS A 96 -2.53 -11.60 3.20
N ARG A 97 -2.59 -11.01 2.01
CA ARG A 97 -2.18 -11.66 0.75
C ARG A 97 -0.67 -11.87 0.67
N PHE A 98 0.11 -11.13 1.45
CA PHE A 98 1.58 -11.07 1.38
C PHE A 98 2.20 -11.62 2.65
N SER A 99 3.18 -12.53 2.50
CA SER A 99 4.07 -12.95 3.59
C SER A 99 5.41 -13.37 3.01
N TRP A 100 6.46 -13.21 3.77
CA TRP A 100 7.80 -13.66 3.39
C TRP A 100 7.86 -15.17 3.28
N GLU A 101 7.15 -15.90 4.14
CA GLU A 101 7.04 -17.36 4.13
C GLU A 101 6.48 -17.86 2.80
N ARG A 102 5.33 -17.34 2.38
CA ARG A 102 4.71 -17.71 1.08
C ARG A 102 5.60 -17.34 -0.10
N SER A 103 6.30 -16.22 -0.03
CA SER A 103 7.22 -15.81 -1.09
C SER A 103 8.40 -16.79 -1.20
N ALA A 104 8.94 -17.23 -0.07
CA ALA A 104 10.01 -18.22 -0.02
C ALA A 104 9.54 -19.60 -0.51
N GLU A 105 8.38 -20.07 -0.06
CA GLU A 105 7.78 -21.33 -0.49
C GLU A 105 7.60 -21.35 -2.01
N ARG A 106 6.99 -20.32 -2.57
CA ARG A 106 6.77 -20.19 -4.01
C ARG A 106 8.07 -20.16 -4.81
N LEU A 107 9.08 -19.45 -4.30
CA LEU A 107 10.40 -19.43 -4.94
C LEU A 107 11.02 -20.83 -4.98
N VAL A 108 10.96 -21.58 -3.88
CA VAL A 108 11.46 -22.95 -3.81
C VAL A 108 10.70 -23.86 -4.78
N GLU A 109 9.37 -23.77 -4.85
CA GLU A 109 8.56 -24.54 -5.79
C GLU A 109 8.94 -24.25 -7.24
N ASP A 110 9.11 -22.98 -7.60
CA ASP A 110 9.51 -22.58 -8.97
C ASP A 110 10.92 -23.08 -9.30
N MET A 111 11.86 -22.99 -8.35
CA MET A 111 13.23 -23.53 -8.54
C MET A 111 13.22 -25.05 -8.74
N LEU A 112 12.46 -25.79 -7.92
CA LEU A 112 12.35 -27.25 -8.05
C LEU A 112 11.70 -27.65 -9.38
N ARG A 113 10.72 -26.91 -9.86
CA ARG A 113 10.11 -27.15 -11.16
C ARG A 113 11.13 -27.03 -12.28
N VAL A 114 11.92 -25.96 -12.30
CA VAL A 114 12.95 -25.73 -13.33
C VAL A 114 14.05 -26.80 -13.30
N ILE A 115 14.45 -27.28 -12.12
CA ILE A 115 15.48 -28.31 -11.98
C ILE A 115 14.99 -29.68 -12.50
N ASN A 116 13.69 -29.95 -12.41
CA ASN A 116 13.09 -31.25 -12.81
C ASN A 116 12.59 -31.26 -14.26
N GLU A 117 12.67 -30.16 -14.99
CA GLU A 117 12.47 -30.07 -16.44
C GLU A 117 13.76 -30.42 -17.21
#